data_ca69aaa84db70b9ef8540b5ad5768532
#
_entry.id   ca69aaa84db70b9ef8540b5ad5768532
#
_cell.length_a   1.000
_cell.length_b   1.000
_cell.length_c   1.000
_cell.angle_alpha   90.00
_cell.angle_beta   90.00
_cell.angle_gamma   90.00
#
_symmetry.space_group_name_H-M   'P 1'
#
loop_
_entity.id
_entity.type
_entity.pdbx_description
1 polymer ?
#
loop_
_entity_poly.entity_id
_entity_poly.type
_entity_poly.pdbx_seq_one_letter_code
_entity_poly.pdbx_strand_id
1 'polypeptide(L)'
;MKKKKIVIALGHEALGTTLPEQKEATKRTAKAVADFIRDDYQVVITHSNGPQVGMIHTAMNEFCRLYPEYTATPMSVCSAMSQGYIGYDLQNAIRAELLNKGIYKTVSTVLTQVVVDPYDEAFYKPGKVIGRVMTEEEAEAEEKKGNHVTAVEGGFRRIVAAPKPMDIVEIDAIRALSDADQVVVACGGGGIPVLAQDNNLKGASAVIEKDLAAGKLAELLDADMLAVSYTHLTLPTT
;
A
#
# COMPACT_ATOMS: atom_id res chain seq x y z
N MET A 1 7.84 -28.98 12.18
CA MET A 1 6.58 -28.25 12.47
C MET A 1 6.39 -27.22 11.39
N LYS A 2 5.15 -26.92 10.96
CA LYS A 2 4.88 -25.82 10.02
C LYS A 2 5.20 -24.50 10.74
N LYS A 3 5.95 -23.60 10.09
CA LYS A 3 6.23 -22.27 10.64
C LYS A 3 4.93 -21.49 10.76
N LYS A 4 4.85 -20.62 11.77
CA LYS A 4 3.75 -19.68 11.91
C LYS A 4 3.86 -18.58 10.88
N LYS A 5 2.73 -18.19 10.29
CA LYS A 5 2.66 -17.12 9.29
C LYS A 5 2.13 -15.85 9.94
N ILE A 6 2.85 -14.74 9.73
CA ILE A 6 2.44 -13.43 10.20
C ILE A 6 2.29 -12.45 9.04
N VAL A 7 1.18 -11.71 9.02
CA VAL A 7 0.99 -10.52 8.18
C VAL A 7 1.30 -9.28 9.01
N ILE A 8 2.19 -8.43 8.53
CA ILE A 8 2.59 -7.18 9.18
C ILE A 8 2.09 -6.01 8.35
N ALA A 9 1.21 -5.18 8.92
CA ALA A 9 0.66 -4.00 8.29
C ALA A 9 1.36 -2.73 8.79
N LEU A 10 2.28 -2.18 7.98
CA LEU A 10 3.06 -0.99 8.31
C LEU A 10 2.25 0.29 8.10
N GLY A 11 2.10 1.09 9.14
CA GLY A 11 1.45 2.40 9.08
C GLY A 11 2.33 3.47 8.42
N HIS A 12 1.75 4.65 8.25
CA HIS A 12 2.42 5.80 7.63
C HIS A 12 3.70 6.23 8.38
N GLU A 13 3.64 6.30 9.70
CA GLU A 13 4.79 6.71 10.51
C GLU A 13 5.95 5.71 10.49
N ALA A 14 5.66 4.44 10.15
CA ALA A 14 6.67 3.42 9.95
C ALA A 14 7.45 3.58 8.63
N LEU A 15 7.04 4.49 7.75
CA LEU A 15 7.63 4.69 6.43
C LEU A 15 8.13 6.11 6.17
N GLY A 16 7.65 7.12 6.91
CA GLY A 16 7.97 8.53 6.66
C GLY A 16 7.26 9.11 5.43
N THR A 17 7.46 10.39 5.20
CA THR A 17 6.80 11.16 4.13
C THR A 17 7.77 11.46 2.98
N THR A 18 8.99 11.81 3.28
CA THR A 18 10.04 12.12 2.29
C THR A 18 10.92 10.92 2.03
N LEU A 19 11.62 10.90 0.91
CA LEU A 19 12.54 9.80 0.57
C LEU A 19 13.65 9.58 1.60
N PRO A 20 14.31 10.60 2.18
CA PRO A 20 15.27 10.39 3.26
C PRO A 20 14.65 9.77 4.51
N GLU A 21 13.46 10.25 4.94
CA GLU A 21 12.73 9.68 6.07
C GLU A 21 12.33 8.23 5.80
N GLN A 22 11.86 7.92 4.59
CA GLN A 22 11.50 6.56 4.18
C GLN A 22 12.69 5.61 4.28
N LYS A 23 13.88 6.03 3.82
CA LYS A 23 15.10 5.22 3.91
C LYS A 23 15.50 4.92 5.35
N GLU A 24 15.39 5.88 6.26
CA GLU A 24 15.67 5.63 7.67
C GLU A 24 14.58 4.79 8.36
N ALA A 25 13.33 5.02 8.00
CA ALA A 25 12.20 4.27 8.54
C ALA A 25 12.24 2.79 8.10
N THR A 26 12.53 2.53 6.82
CA THR A 26 12.66 1.14 6.31
C THR A 26 13.81 0.37 6.96
N LYS A 27 14.93 1.02 7.31
CA LYS A 27 16.01 0.39 8.08
C LYS A 27 15.57 -0.02 9.49
N ARG A 28 14.78 0.83 10.18
CA ARG A 28 14.24 0.48 11.50
C ARG A 28 13.24 -0.68 11.41
N THR A 29 12.34 -0.60 10.43
CA THR A 29 11.36 -1.67 10.14
C THR A 29 12.06 -3.00 9.81
N ALA A 30 13.13 -2.97 9.02
CA ALA A 30 13.89 -4.15 8.65
C ALA A 30 14.45 -4.90 9.86
N LYS A 31 14.89 -4.19 10.91
CA LYS A 31 15.37 -4.81 12.16
C LYS A 31 14.27 -5.61 12.84
N ALA A 32 13.09 -5.01 13.01
CA ALA A 32 11.95 -5.69 13.62
C ALA A 32 11.46 -6.89 12.79
N VAL A 33 11.41 -6.75 11.46
CA VAL A 33 11.05 -7.85 10.55
C VAL A 33 12.06 -9.01 10.67
N ALA A 34 13.36 -8.70 10.72
CA ALA A 34 14.41 -9.70 10.85
C ALA A 34 14.32 -10.47 12.19
N ASP A 35 13.83 -9.83 13.25
CA ASP A 35 13.60 -10.50 14.54
C ASP A 35 12.46 -11.52 14.45
N PHE A 36 11.33 -11.19 13.80
CA PHE A 36 10.27 -12.18 13.54
C PHE A 36 10.77 -13.37 12.70
N ILE A 37 11.62 -13.10 11.70
CA ILE A 37 12.19 -14.17 10.87
C ILE A 37 13.14 -15.06 11.69
N ARG A 38 13.95 -14.49 12.58
CA ARG A 38 14.81 -15.24 13.50
C ARG A 38 13.98 -16.13 14.45
N ASP A 39 12.81 -15.65 14.86
CA ASP A 39 11.87 -16.38 15.72
C ASP A 39 10.98 -17.37 14.93
N ASP A 40 11.43 -17.74 13.73
CA ASP A 40 10.90 -18.78 12.85
C ASP A 40 9.50 -18.51 12.26
N TYR A 41 9.15 -17.23 12.07
CA TYR A 41 7.93 -16.84 11.35
C TYR A 41 8.14 -16.76 9.83
N GLN A 42 7.11 -17.15 9.09
CA GLN A 42 6.93 -16.72 7.67
C GLN A 42 6.31 -15.33 7.66
N VAL A 43 6.95 -14.38 7.02
CA VAL A 43 6.56 -12.96 7.09
C VAL A 43 6.04 -12.46 5.75
N VAL A 44 4.82 -11.93 5.76
CA VAL A 44 4.22 -11.16 4.66
C VAL A 44 3.96 -9.75 5.16
N ILE A 45 4.35 -8.74 4.38
CA ILE A 45 4.31 -7.34 4.78
C ILE A 45 3.37 -6.59 3.84
N THR A 46 2.46 -5.80 4.38
CA THR A 46 1.77 -4.74 3.67
C THR A 46 2.12 -3.38 4.28
N HIS A 47 1.91 -2.30 3.55
CA HIS A 47 2.32 -0.96 3.98
C HIS A 47 1.33 0.12 3.52
N SER A 48 1.29 1.26 4.22
CA SER A 48 0.60 2.45 3.73
C SER A 48 1.39 3.13 2.59
N ASN A 49 0.72 3.98 1.82
CA ASN A 49 1.35 4.72 0.71
C ASN A 49 0.83 6.17 0.58
N GLY A 50 0.05 6.67 1.53
CA GLY A 50 -0.69 7.93 1.38
C GLY A 50 0.13 9.10 0.85
N PRO A 51 1.26 9.48 1.45
CA PRO A 51 2.10 10.57 0.94
C PRO A 51 2.70 10.27 -0.44
N GLN A 52 3.18 9.05 -0.63
CA GLN A 52 3.87 8.64 -1.86
C GLN A 52 2.92 8.60 -3.07
N VAL A 53 1.74 8.01 -2.91
CA VAL A 53 0.74 7.97 -4.00
C VAL A 53 0.24 9.38 -4.34
N GLY A 54 0.07 10.23 -3.33
CA GLY A 54 -0.32 11.63 -3.53
C GLY A 54 0.75 12.42 -4.29
N MET A 55 2.02 12.27 -3.92
CA MET A 55 3.15 12.88 -4.62
C MET A 55 3.23 12.41 -6.08
N ILE A 56 3.18 11.10 -6.32
CA ILE A 56 3.21 10.52 -7.67
C ILE A 56 2.06 11.05 -8.51
N HIS A 57 0.83 11.02 -7.98
CA HIS A 57 -0.34 11.51 -8.70
C HIS A 57 -0.22 12.99 -9.05
N THR A 58 0.24 13.83 -8.13
CA THR A 58 0.46 15.26 -8.38
C THR A 58 1.53 15.47 -9.46
N ALA A 59 2.68 14.80 -9.35
CA ALA A 59 3.78 14.92 -10.31
C ALA A 59 3.34 14.50 -11.72
N MET A 60 2.62 13.39 -11.86
CA MET A 60 2.13 12.91 -13.14
C MET A 60 1.10 13.86 -13.77
N ASN A 61 0.21 14.44 -12.97
CA ASN A 61 -0.78 15.40 -13.48
C ASN A 61 -0.11 16.72 -13.89
N GLU A 62 0.84 17.23 -13.12
CA GLU A 62 1.60 18.44 -13.48
C GLU A 62 2.43 18.22 -14.76
N PHE A 63 3.02 17.05 -14.92
CA PHE A 63 3.73 16.69 -16.14
C PHE A 63 2.78 16.73 -17.34
N CYS A 64 1.59 16.12 -17.25
CA CYS A 64 0.59 16.12 -18.32
C CYS A 64 0.03 17.54 -18.61
N ARG A 65 0.00 18.42 -17.59
CA ARG A 65 -0.39 19.83 -17.81
C ARG A 65 0.64 20.60 -18.64
N LEU A 66 1.93 20.28 -18.47
CA LEU A 66 3.03 20.88 -19.23
C LEU A 66 3.17 20.27 -20.63
N TYR A 67 2.82 19.00 -20.77
CA TYR A 67 2.94 18.23 -22.01
C TYR A 67 1.60 17.56 -22.34
N PRO A 68 0.67 18.28 -23.02
CA PRO A 68 -0.70 17.83 -23.24
C PRO A 68 -0.83 16.57 -24.13
N GLU A 69 0.22 16.17 -24.82
CA GLU A 69 0.30 14.92 -25.58
C GLU A 69 0.29 13.67 -24.69
N TYR A 70 0.57 13.82 -23.39
CA TYR A 70 0.48 12.72 -22.41
C TYR A 70 -0.88 12.71 -21.73
N THR A 71 -1.39 11.52 -21.48
CA THR A 71 -2.68 11.32 -20.79
C THR A 71 -2.48 11.35 -19.28
N ALA A 72 -3.39 12.00 -18.57
CA ALA A 72 -3.40 11.99 -17.10
C ALA A 72 -3.40 10.56 -16.55
N THR A 73 -2.54 10.31 -15.57
CA THR A 73 -2.32 8.97 -15.03
C THR A 73 -3.43 8.58 -14.05
N PRO A 74 -4.14 7.48 -14.27
CA PRO A 74 -5.17 7.01 -13.35
C PRO A 74 -4.63 6.70 -11.95
N MET A 75 -5.47 6.84 -10.92
CA MET A 75 -5.09 6.58 -9.52
C MET A 75 -4.60 5.13 -9.33
N SER A 76 -5.18 4.16 -10.02
CA SER A 76 -4.75 2.75 -9.98
C SER A 76 -3.30 2.58 -10.43
N VAL A 77 -2.88 3.29 -11.48
CA VAL A 77 -1.49 3.28 -11.97
C VAL A 77 -0.56 3.97 -10.96
N CYS A 78 -0.99 5.09 -10.37
CA CYS A 78 -0.21 5.75 -9.30
C CYS A 78 -0.07 4.84 -8.08
N SER A 79 -1.09 4.07 -7.73
CA SER A 79 -1.03 3.06 -6.67
C SER A 79 -0.01 1.97 -6.99
N ALA A 80 0.01 1.45 -8.23
CA ALA A 80 1.00 0.48 -8.68
C ALA A 80 2.44 1.04 -8.59
N MET A 81 2.65 2.28 -9.05
CA MET A 81 3.94 2.96 -8.95
C MET A 81 4.39 3.12 -7.48
N SER A 82 3.45 3.43 -6.57
CA SER A 82 3.75 3.57 -5.15
C SER A 82 4.16 2.25 -4.49
N GLN A 83 3.60 1.12 -4.94
CA GLN A 83 4.01 -0.21 -4.48
C GLN A 83 5.46 -0.51 -4.85
N GLY A 84 5.86 -0.18 -6.07
CA GLY A 84 7.26 -0.29 -6.50
C GLY A 84 8.18 0.66 -5.73
N TYR A 85 7.76 1.92 -5.55
CA TYR A 85 8.53 2.95 -4.88
C TYR A 85 8.88 2.58 -3.42
N ILE A 86 7.88 2.15 -2.65
CA ILE A 86 8.05 1.77 -1.23
C ILE A 86 8.62 0.35 -1.14
N GLY A 87 8.10 -0.58 -1.92
CA GLY A 87 8.51 -1.97 -1.91
C GLY A 87 9.99 -2.16 -2.25
N TYR A 88 10.53 -1.36 -3.16
CA TYR A 88 11.96 -1.35 -3.49
C TYR A 88 12.83 -1.03 -2.26
N ASP A 89 12.48 0.01 -1.49
CA ASP A 89 13.24 0.38 -0.30
C ASP A 89 13.10 -0.65 0.82
N LEU A 90 11.87 -1.16 1.07
CA LEU A 90 11.62 -2.22 2.06
C LEU A 90 12.38 -3.49 1.71
N GLN A 91 12.29 -3.95 0.47
CA GLN A 91 12.95 -5.15 -0.03
C GLN A 91 14.47 -5.07 0.19
N ASN A 92 15.10 -3.95 -0.16
CA ASN A 92 16.53 -3.76 0.01
C ASN A 92 16.94 -3.65 1.48
N ALA A 93 16.20 -2.89 2.29
CA ALA A 93 16.49 -2.73 3.71
C ALA A 93 16.38 -4.06 4.48
N ILE A 94 15.31 -4.82 4.25
CA ILE A 94 15.09 -6.12 4.90
C ILE A 94 16.17 -7.11 4.45
N ARG A 95 16.45 -7.20 3.15
CA ARG A 95 17.51 -8.07 2.64
C ARG A 95 18.87 -7.75 3.27
N ALA A 96 19.24 -6.48 3.36
CA ALA A 96 20.50 -6.07 3.98
C ALA A 96 20.57 -6.47 5.46
N GLU A 97 19.50 -6.25 6.22
CA GLU A 97 19.45 -6.61 7.64
C GLU A 97 19.53 -8.13 7.86
N LEU A 98 18.83 -8.91 7.03
CA LEU A 98 18.90 -10.37 7.08
C LEU A 98 20.33 -10.87 6.82
N LEU A 99 21.01 -10.33 5.81
CA LEU A 99 22.40 -10.69 5.50
C LEU A 99 23.34 -10.32 6.66
N ASN A 100 23.15 -9.15 7.30
CA ASN A 100 23.91 -8.75 8.47
C ASN A 100 23.75 -9.73 9.65
N LYS A 101 22.61 -10.41 9.73
CA LYS A 101 22.33 -11.46 10.74
C LYS A 101 22.68 -12.87 10.27
N GLY A 102 23.30 -13.03 9.11
CA GLY A 102 23.65 -14.34 8.52
C GLY A 102 22.45 -15.13 8.00
N ILE A 103 21.31 -14.48 7.75
CA ILE A 103 20.08 -15.11 7.27
C ILE A 103 19.98 -14.90 5.77
N TYR A 104 19.96 -15.99 5.02
CA TYR A 104 19.87 -15.96 3.55
C TYR A 104 18.43 -16.23 3.10
N LYS A 105 17.63 -15.18 2.99
CA LYS A 105 16.25 -15.24 2.46
C LYS A 105 16.04 -14.21 1.37
N THR A 106 15.28 -14.57 0.36
CA THR A 106 14.82 -13.65 -0.67
C THR A 106 13.70 -12.77 -0.11
N VAL A 107 13.74 -11.51 -0.44
CA VAL A 107 12.66 -10.55 -0.18
C VAL A 107 12.12 -10.10 -1.53
N SER A 108 10.83 -10.27 -1.76
CA SER A 108 10.19 -9.96 -3.04
C SER A 108 9.00 -9.03 -2.84
N THR A 109 8.87 -8.04 -3.71
CA THR A 109 7.69 -7.17 -3.77
C THR A 109 6.80 -7.64 -4.91
N VAL A 110 5.54 -7.90 -4.60
CA VAL A 110 4.52 -8.32 -5.56
C VAL A 110 3.58 -7.13 -5.80
N LEU A 111 3.51 -6.67 -7.06
CA LEU A 111 2.44 -5.75 -7.46
C LEU A 111 1.10 -6.45 -7.25
N THR A 112 0.26 -5.88 -6.40
CA THR A 112 -0.92 -6.57 -5.92
C THR A 112 -2.18 -5.80 -6.27
N GLN A 113 -3.07 -6.44 -7.01
CA GLN A 113 -4.40 -5.96 -7.35
C GLN A 113 -5.42 -6.52 -6.36
N VAL A 114 -6.38 -5.68 -5.97
CA VAL A 114 -7.42 -6.05 -5.01
C VAL A 114 -8.77 -5.76 -5.64
N VAL A 115 -9.58 -6.80 -5.76
CA VAL A 115 -10.92 -6.73 -6.33
C VAL A 115 -11.85 -6.03 -5.35
N VAL A 116 -12.66 -5.10 -5.85
CA VAL A 116 -13.69 -4.38 -5.10
C VAL A 116 -15.05 -4.51 -5.80
N ASP A 117 -16.12 -4.39 -5.02
CA ASP A 117 -17.48 -4.41 -5.55
C ASP A 117 -17.78 -3.09 -6.29
N PRO A 118 -18.17 -3.10 -7.58
CA PRO A 118 -18.57 -1.89 -8.31
C PRO A 118 -19.79 -1.19 -7.68
N TYR A 119 -20.57 -1.89 -6.87
CA TYR A 119 -21.77 -1.38 -6.19
C TYR A 119 -21.53 -1.02 -4.72
N ASP A 120 -20.26 -1.05 -4.24
CA ASP A 120 -19.93 -0.62 -2.88
C ASP A 120 -20.40 0.82 -2.64
N GLU A 121 -21.05 1.04 -1.48
CA GLU A 121 -21.59 2.35 -1.09
C GLU A 121 -20.55 3.47 -1.14
N ALA A 122 -19.28 3.14 -0.92
CA ALA A 122 -18.17 4.09 -0.96
C ALA A 122 -18.04 4.81 -2.32
N PHE A 123 -18.48 4.20 -3.42
CA PHE A 123 -18.47 4.87 -4.73
C PHE A 123 -19.54 5.94 -4.86
N TYR A 124 -20.63 5.82 -4.12
CA TYR A 124 -21.73 6.80 -4.09
C TYR A 124 -21.51 7.87 -3.02
N LYS A 125 -20.76 7.54 -1.97
CA LYS A 125 -20.46 8.43 -0.85
C LYS A 125 -18.95 8.41 -0.55
N PRO A 126 -18.13 8.99 -1.45
CA PRO A 126 -16.70 9.04 -1.22
C PRO A 126 -16.37 9.85 0.03
N GLY A 127 -15.49 9.34 0.89
CA GLY A 127 -15.14 9.98 2.16
C GLY A 127 -13.67 9.89 2.53
N LYS A 128 -12.86 9.15 1.75
CA LYS A 128 -11.44 9.01 2.05
C LYS A 128 -10.65 10.22 1.59
N VAL A 129 -10.13 10.97 2.54
CA VAL A 129 -9.29 12.16 2.28
C VAL A 129 -7.91 11.72 1.76
N ILE A 130 -7.49 12.30 0.63
CA ILE A 130 -6.18 12.04 0.02
C ILE A 130 -5.49 13.34 -0.43
N GLY A 131 -4.22 13.22 -0.79
CA GLY A 131 -3.44 14.31 -1.37
C GLY A 131 -3.09 15.44 -0.41
N ARG A 132 -2.57 16.54 -0.95
CA ARG A 132 -2.21 17.76 -0.21
C ARG A 132 -3.42 18.67 0.06
N VAL A 133 -3.22 19.62 0.95
CA VAL A 133 -4.17 20.74 1.10
C VAL A 133 -4.08 21.64 -0.13
N MET A 134 -5.22 22.06 -0.65
CA MET A 134 -5.42 22.91 -1.82
C MET A 134 -6.06 24.23 -1.42
N THR A 135 -5.85 25.26 -2.25
CA THR A 135 -6.62 26.50 -2.19
C THR A 135 -8.04 26.29 -2.68
N GLU A 136 -8.92 27.26 -2.48
CA GLU A 136 -10.30 27.23 -2.99
C GLU A 136 -10.32 27.17 -4.53
N GLU A 137 -9.48 27.94 -5.21
CA GLU A 137 -9.36 27.95 -6.66
C GLU A 137 -8.92 26.59 -7.22
N GLU A 138 -7.96 25.93 -6.54
CA GLU A 138 -7.51 24.58 -6.89
C GLU A 138 -8.62 23.55 -6.67
N ALA A 139 -9.38 23.67 -5.58
CA ALA A 139 -10.51 22.80 -5.28
C ALA A 139 -11.62 22.91 -6.33
N GLU A 140 -12.00 24.13 -6.71
CA GLU A 140 -12.96 24.37 -7.81
C GLU A 140 -12.47 23.75 -9.15
N ALA A 141 -11.17 23.87 -9.44
CA ALA A 141 -10.59 23.26 -10.62
C ALA A 141 -10.67 21.73 -10.62
N GLU A 142 -10.52 21.10 -9.44
CA GLU A 142 -10.69 19.66 -9.29
C GLU A 142 -12.16 19.23 -9.42
N GLU A 143 -13.10 19.99 -8.86
CA GLU A 143 -14.55 19.74 -9.02
C GLU A 143 -14.99 19.83 -10.48
N LYS A 144 -14.50 20.82 -11.23
CA LYS A 144 -14.75 20.96 -12.67
C LYS A 144 -14.25 19.75 -13.49
N LYS A 145 -13.24 19.01 -12.99
CA LYS A 145 -12.77 17.75 -13.58
C LYS A 145 -13.60 16.54 -13.14
N GLY A 146 -14.63 16.73 -12.29
CA GLY A 146 -15.45 15.65 -11.74
C GLY A 146 -14.87 14.97 -10.50
N ASN A 147 -13.84 15.54 -9.88
CA ASN A 147 -13.29 15.06 -8.62
C ASN A 147 -14.09 15.62 -7.45
N HIS A 148 -14.13 14.85 -6.34
CA HIS A 148 -14.76 15.30 -5.10
C HIS A 148 -13.71 15.92 -4.19
N VAL A 149 -14.12 16.99 -3.51
CA VAL A 149 -13.28 17.69 -2.52
C VAL A 149 -14.04 17.88 -1.21
N THR A 150 -13.32 18.11 -0.12
CA THR A 150 -13.88 18.44 1.20
C THR A 150 -13.05 19.52 1.86
N ALA A 151 -13.71 20.39 2.61
CA ALA A 151 -13.02 21.37 3.45
C ALA A 151 -12.27 20.68 4.59
N VAL A 152 -11.06 21.14 4.85
CA VAL A 152 -10.22 20.71 5.96
C VAL A 152 -9.59 21.92 6.63
N GLU A 153 -8.92 21.74 7.75
CA GLU A 153 -8.14 22.82 8.34
C GLU A 153 -7.07 23.31 7.35
N GLY A 154 -7.08 24.59 7.06
CA GLY A 154 -6.13 25.24 6.13
C GLY A 154 -6.50 25.18 4.66
N GLY A 155 -7.67 24.67 4.26
CA GLY A 155 -8.13 24.68 2.86
C GLY A 155 -9.01 23.51 2.49
N PHE A 156 -8.70 22.87 1.38
CA PHE A 156 -9.48 21.76 0.79
C PHE A 156 -8.59 20.56 0.50
N ARG A 157 -9.16 19.36 0.53
CA ARG A 157 -8.49 18.14 0.07
C ARG A 157 -9.43 17.30 -0.78
N ARG A 158 -8.85 16.52 -1.68
CA ARG A 158 -9.62 15.54 -2.46
C ARG A 158 -10.14 14.44 -1.54
N ILE A 159 -11.33 13.95 -1.87
CA ILE A 159 -11.87 12.72 -1.31
C ILE A 159 -12.13 11.72 -2.45
N VAL A 160 -11.92 10.45 -2.14
CA VAL A 160 -12.13 9.34 -3.05
C VAL A 160 -12.93 8.23 -2.38
N ALA A 161 -13.47 7.33 -3.18
CA ALA A 161 -14.06 6.11 -2.67
C ALA A 161 -13.03 5.25 -1.92
N ALA A 162 -13.48 4.58 -0.85
CA ALA A 162 -12.68 3.60 -0.12
C ALA A 162 -13.49 2.30 0.05
N PRO A 163 -13.71 1.54 -1.04
CA PRO A 163 -14.48 0.31 -1.01
C PRO A 163 -13.77 -0.79 -0.22
N LYS A 164 -14.54 -1.78 0.22
CA LYS A 164 -14.02 -2.95 0.93
C LYS A 164 -13.31 -3.90 -0.03
N PRO A 165 -12.18 -4.51 0.37
CA PRO A 165 -11.51 -5.54 -0.40
C PRO A 165 -12.36 -6.81 -0.44
N MET A 166 -12.60 -7.36 -1.64
CA MET A 166 -13.30 -8.62 -1.83
C MET A 166 -12.32 -9.79 -1.98
N ASP A 167 -11.32 -9.61 -2.85
CA ASP A 167 -10.34 -10.65 -3.18
C ASP A 167 -9.00 -10.03 -3.58
N ILE A 168 -7.94 -10.84 -3.56
CA ILE A 168 -6.58 -10.45 -3.93
C ILE A 168 -6.17 -11.28 -5.13
N VAL A 169 -5.94 -10.63 -6.27
CA VAL A 169 -5.70 -11.30 -7.56
C VAL A 169 -4.45 -12.18 -7.52
N GLU A 170 -3.36 -11.66 -6.93
CA GLU A 170 -2.07 -12.35 -6.88
C GLU A 170 -1.89 -13.23 -5.64
N ILE A 171 -2.98 -13.64 -4.97
CA ILE A 171 -2.91 -14.40 -3.71
C ILE A 171 -2.14 -15.71 -3.83
N ASP A 172 -2.28 -16.42 -4.94
CA ASP A 172 -1.58 -17.69 -5.15
C ASP A 172 -0.08 -17.50 -5.31
N ALA A 173 0.36 -16.42 -5.98
CA ALA A 173 1.77 -16.06 -6.08
C ALA A 173 2.35 -15.67 -4.72
N ILE A 174 1.62 -14.87 -3.93
CA ILE A 174 2.02 -14.45 -2.58
C ILE A 174 2.13 -15.67 -1.67
N ARG A 175 1.16 -16.60 -1.74
CA ARG A 175 1.15 -17.85 -0.99
C ARG A 175 2.36 -18.72 -1.36
N ALA A 176 2.62 -18.92 -2.65
CA ALA A 176 3.73 -19.74 -3.13
C ALA A 176 5.08 -19.21 -2.66
N LEU A 177 5.30 -17.89 -2.72
CA LEU A 177 6.52 -17.26 -2.22
C LEU A 177 6.66 -17.42 -0.70
N SER A 178 5.57 -17.17 0.06
CA SER A 178 5.56 -17.34 1.52
C SER A 178 5.82 -18.78 1.94
N ASP A 179 5.19 -19.76 1.25
CA ASP A 179 5.36 -21.19 1.56
C ASP A 179 6.77 -21.69 1.17
N ALA A 180 7.43 -21.02 0.20
CA ALA A 180 8.86 -21.21 -0.10
C ALA A 180 9.78 -20.47 0.91
N ASP A 181 9.24 -20.03 2.04
CA ASP A 181 9.95 -19.34 3.12
C ASP A 181 10.64 -18.02 2.71
N GLN A 182 10.12 -17.35 1.69
CA GLN A 182 10.54 -16.01 1.27
C GLN A 182 9.79 -14.94 2.07
N VAL A 183 10.39 -13.76 2.21
CA VAL A 183 9.70 -12.58 2.74
C VAL A 183 8.99 -11.89 1.60
N VAL A 184 7.70 -11.62 1.75
CA VAL A 184 6.87 -11.04 0.70
C VAL A 184 6.35 -9.67 1.12
N VAL A 185 6.51 -8.65 0.27
CA VAL A 185 5.83 -7.36 0.39
C VAL A 185 4.68 -7.38 -0.62
N ALA A 186 3.45 -7.25 -0.14
CA ALA A 186 2.25 -7.36 -0.95
C ALA A 186 1.14 -6.39 -0.47
N CYS A 187 0.15 -6.14 -1.29
CA CYS A 187 -0.99 -5.25 -0.98
C CYS A 187 -0.57 -3.84 -0.52
N GLY A 188 0.56 -3.33 -1.00
CA GLY A 188 1.03 -1.99 -0.65
C GLY A 188 -0.03 -0.93 -0.94
N GLY A 189 -0.25 -0.02 0.04
CA GLY A 189 -1.30 1.01 -0.03
C GLY A 189 -2.73 0.48 -0.01
N GLY A 190 -2.94 -0.76 0.46
CA GLY A 190 -4.21 -1.45 0.40
C GLY A 190 -4.43 -2.25 -0.89
N GLY A 191 -3.44 -2.27 -1.79
CA GLY A 191 -3.53 -2.87 -3.11
C GLY A 191 -3.98 -1.89 -4.20
N ILE A 192 -3.88 -2.31 -5.46
CA ILE A 192 -4.40 -1.58 -6.62
C ILE A 192 -5.87 -1.94 -6.75
N PRO A 193 -6.81 -1.00 -6.52
CA PRO A 193 -8.22 -1.33 -6.60
C PRO A 193 -8.63 -1.60 -8.06
N VAL A 194 -9.27 -2.75 -8.28
CA VAL A 194 -9.74 -3.18 -9.59
C VAL A 194 -11.18 -3.68 -9.55
N LEU A 195 -11.90 -3.45 -10.65
CA LEU A 195 -13.22 -4.00 -10.92
C LEU A 195 -13.07 -5.18 -11.86
N ALA A 196 -13.60 -6.32 -11.49
CA ALA A 196 -13.67 -7.49 -12.37
C ALA A 196 -14.79 -7.29 -13.40
N GLN A 197 -14.44 -7.35 -14.68
CA GLN A 197 -15.37 -7.22 -15.81
C GLN A 197 -15.06 -8.36 -16.79
N ASP A 198 -15.85 -9.41 -16.75
CA ASP A 198 -15.61 -10.65 -17.50
C ASP A 198 -14.19 -11.20 -17.24
N ASN A 199 -13.37 -11.27 -18.26
CA ASN A 199 -11.97 -11.72 -18.18
C ASN A 199 -10.97 -10.57 -17.97
N ASN A 200 -11.42 -9.33 -17.76
CA ASN A 200 -10.58 -8.16 -17.63
C ASN A 200 -10.65 -7.57 -16.22
N LEU A 201 -9.56 -6.93 -15.82
CA LEU A 201 -9.50 -6.13 -14.60
C LEU A 201 -9.37 -4.66 -15.00
N LYS A 202 -10.31 -3.84 -14.55
CA LYS A 202 -10.29 -2.40 -14.80
C LYS A 202 -9.94 -1.67 -13.51
N GLY A 203 -8.90 -0.82 -13.55
CA GLY A 203 -8.53 0.00 -12.40
C GLY A 203 -9.69 0.89 -11.94
N ALA A 204 -9.99 0.88 -10.65
CA ALA A 204 -11.00 1.72 -10.04
C ALA A 204 -10.41 3.06 -9.58
N SER A 205 -11.21 4.14 -9.67
CA SER A 205 -10.86 5.45 -9.09
C SER A 205 -11.18 5.47 -7.60
N ALA A 206 -10.39 4.71 -6.84
CA ALA A 206 -10.60 4.45 -5.42
C ALA A 206 -9.25 4.23 -4.73
N VAL A 207 -9.28 4.16 -3.41
CA VAL A 207 -8.19 3.61 -2.58
C VAL A 207 -8.78 2.57 -1.64
N ILE A 208 -7.99 1.63 -1.18
CA ILE A 208 -8.44 0.62 -0.21
C ILE A 208 -7.76 0.91 1.12
N GLU A 209 -8.51 0.82 2.22
CA GLU A 209 -7.94 0.97 3.55
C GLU A 209 -6.93 -0.16 3.81
N LYS A 210 -5.70 0.23 4.13
CA LYS A 210 -4.59 -0.69 4.37
C LYS A 210 -4.95 -1.82 5.35
N ASP A 211 -5.66 -1.47 6.43
CA ASP A 211 -5.97 -2.44 7.48
C ASP A 211 -7.02 -3.45 7.05
N LEU A 212 -7.98 -3.03 6.23
CA LEU A 212 -8.95 -3.95 5.62
C LEU A 212 -8.27 -4.90 4.63
N ALA A 213 -7.37 -4.38 3.79
CA ALA A 213 -6.58 -5.20 2.88
C ALA A 213 -5.64 -6.16 3.62
N ALA A 214 -5.02 -5.72 4.72
CA ALA A 214 -4.20 -6.57 5.57
C ALA A 214 -5.01 -7.71 6.21
N GLY A 215 -6.24 -7.42 6.67
CA GLY A 215 -7.17 -8.42 7.17
C GLY A 215 -7.54 -9.44 6.10
N LYS A 216 -7.89 -8.99 4.90
CA LYS A 216 -8.20 -9.88 3.76
C LYS A 216 -6.99 -10.73 3.36
N LEU A 217 -5.80 -10.14 3.34
CA LEU A 217 -4.55 -10.86 3.05
C LEU A 217 -4.28 -11.94 4.11
N ALA A 218 -4.45 -11.62 5.40
CA ALA A 218 -4.27 -12.57 6.49
C ALA A 218 -5.30 -13.72 6.41
N GLU A 219 -6.56 -13.42 6.14
CA GLU A 219 -7.62 -14.40 5.92
C GLU A 219 -7.26 -15.37 4.77
N LEU A 220 -6.94 -14.83 3.59
CA LEU A 220 -6.66 -15.64 2.41
C LEU A 220 -5.36 -16.45 2.52
N LEU A 221 -4.41 -16.02 3.33
CA LEU A 221 -3.16 -16.75 3.59
C LEU A 221 -3.26 -17.75 4.74
N ASP A 222 -4.39 -17.86 5.44
CA ASP A 222 -4.53 -18.61 6.70
C ASP A 222 -3.41 -18.21 7.69
N ALA A 223 -3.19 -16.90 7.87
CA ALA A 223 -2.14 -16.41 8.71
C ALA A 223 -2.47 -16.60 10.20
N ASP A 224 -1.49 -17.04 10.98
CA ASP A 224 -1.64 -17.24 12.42
C ASP A 224 -1.73 -15.91 13.19
N MET A 225 -1.18 -14.84 12.63
CA MET A 225 -1.14 -13.52 13.26
C MET A 225 -1.27 -12.39 12.23
N LEU A 226 -1.94 -11.31 12.66
CA LEU A 226 -1.93 -10.01 12.00
C LEU A 226 -1.40 -8.96 12.98
N ALA A 227 -0.25 -8.36 12.66
CA ALA A 227 0.32 -7.26 13.42
C ALA A 227 0.10 -5.94 12.69
N VAL A 228 -0.61 -5.01 13.32
CA VAL A 228 -0.87 -3.66 12.77
C VAL A 228 -0.02 -2.65 13.54
N SER A 229 0.85 -1.96 12.82
CA SER A 229 1.69 -0.90 13.38
C SER A 229 1.20 0.46 12.91
N TYR A 230 0.88 1.33 13.85
CA TYR A 230 0.53 2.73 13.57
C TYR A 230 1.75 3.65 13.67
N THR A 231 2.69 3.36 14.57
CA THR A 231 3.90 4.14 14.81
C THR A 231 5.19 3.38 14.55
N HIS A 232 5.51 2.40 15.39
CA HIS A 232 6.69 1.55 15.26
C HIS A 232 6.32 0.10 15.55
N LEU A 233 6.95 -0.82 14.79
CA LEU A 233 6.83 -2.23 15.06
C LEU A 233 7.77 -2.57 16.22
N THR A 234 7.21 -2.90 17.38
CA THR A 234 7.95 -3.45 18.53
C THR A 234 7.50 -4.88 18.78
N LEU A 235 8.45 -5.77 19.02
CA LEU A 235 8.13 -7.10 19.51
C LEU A 235 7.49 -6.98 20.92
N PRO A 236 6.48 -7.79 21.24
CA PRO A 236 6.04 -7.91 22.62
C PRO A 236 7.24 -8.37 23.46
N THR A 237 7.61 -7.59 24.46
CA THR A 237 8.54 -8.04 25.49
C THR A 237 7.81 -9.06 26.35
N THR A 238 8.20 -10.32 26.22
CA THR A 238 7.79 -11.40 27.14
C THR A 238 8.41 -11.23 28.50
#